data_c76a7c92872d85eb4ed717ab5ae9176b
#
_entry.id   c76a7c92872d85eb4ed717ab5ae9176b
#
_cell.length_a   1.000
_cell.length_b   1.000
_cell.length_c   1.000
_cell.angle_alpha   90.00
_cell.angle_beta   90.00
_cell.angle_gamma   90.00
#
_symmetry.space_group_name_H-M   'P 1'
#
loop_
_entity.id
_entity.type
_entity.pdbx_description
1 polymer ?
#
loop_
_entity_poly.entity_id
_entity_poly.type
_entity_poly.pdbx_seq_one_letter_code
_entity_poly.pdbx_strand_id
1 'polypeptide(L)'
;SLRTASRPFEIWRDRRALAAVLREAAAEVAAGPAPVAITMTAELSDAFRTKREGVSFVLDAAEEALGDRPLSVLTTAGELVSVAAARGRPGDVAAANWVATALAVAGAHPDALLIDIGSTTTDIVPVAAGRVAATGHDDLGRLLAGELVYTGALRTNLAAIAPRVPVRGGWCPVASEYFAISADVHLVLGRLAPEAYDCPTPDGRPATVAFARERIARLVCADVEQLDEAEVDAIATFLHDEQVRQIEAAARRVQGSLPPGAPVVAVGSGAFLAREVAARLGRTVAEGLVPWGATGGELGPAAALAALLAARMREPC
;
A
#
# COMPACT_ATOMS: atom_id res chain seq x y z
N SER A 1 -14.52 17.31 10.65
CA SER A 1 -13.41 16.43 11.03
C SER A 1 -13.58 15.08 10.39
N LEU A 2 -12.52 14.50 9.83
CA LEU A 2 -12.50 13.14 9.32
C LEU A 2 -12.46 12.20 10.53
N ARG A 3 -13.34 11.18 10.55
CA ARG A 3 -13.26 10.06 11.49
C ARG A 3 -12.85 8.84 10.73
N THR A 4 -11.99 8.00 11.31
CA THR A 4 -11.51 6.76 10.73
C THR A 4 -11.70 5.61 11.70
N ALA A 5 -12.01 4.41 11.18
CA ALA A 5 -11.97 3.16 11.90
C ALA A 5 -11.19 2.15 11.05
N SER A 6 -10.33 1.37 11.67
CA SER A 6 -9.56 0.32 11.02
C SER A 6 -9.78 -1.00 11.76
N ARG A 7 -9.91 -2.08 11.00
CA ARG A 7 -10.03 -3.44 11.53
C ARG A 7 -9.09 -4.35 10.75
N PRO A 8 -8.13 -5.01 11.40
CA PRO A 8 -7.39 -6.10 10.78
C PRO A 8 -8.37 -7.19 10.32
N PHE A 9 -8.34 -7.54 9.05
CA PHE A 9 -9.23 -8.55 8.50
C PHE A 9 -8.53 -9.40 7.44
N GLU A 10 -8.42 -10.70 7.73
CA GLU A 10 -7.80 -11.67 6.86
C GLU A 10 -8.90 -12.46 6.11
N ILE A 11 -9.32 -11.93 4.95
CA ILE A 11 -10.45 -12.46 4.17
C ILE A 11 -10.27 -13.95 3.78
N TRP A 12 -9.04 -14.41 3.63
CA TRP A 12 -8.73 -15.82 3.33
C TRP A 12 -9.00 -16.78 4.51
N ARG A 13 -9.07 -16.28 5.75
CA ARG A 13 -9.39 -17.09 6.93
C ARG A 13 -10.89 -17.19 7.19
N ASP A 14 -11.59 -16.06 7.12
CA ASP A 14 -13.04 -16.01 7.35
C ASP A 14 -13.69 -14.93 6.49
N ARG A 15 -13.89 -15.23 5.21
CA ARG A 15 -14.54 -14.29 4.29
C ARG A 15 -15.98 -13.95 4.68
N ARG A 16 -16.68 -14.86 5.41
CA ARG A 16 -18.11 -14.68 5.77
C ARG A 16 -18.31 -13.59 6.81
N ALA A 17 -17.30 -13.28 7.61
CA ALA A 17 -17.37 -12.22 8.62
C ALA A 17 -17.27 -10.80 8.01
N LEU A 18 -16.97 -10.64 6.70
CA LEU A 18 -16.72 -9.33 6.09
C LEU A 18 -17.89 -8.36 6.30
N ALA A 19 -19.14 -8.79 6.09
CA ALA A 19 -20.30 -7.93 6.25
C ALA A 19 -20.47 -7.42 7.69
N ALA A 20 -20.21 -8.26 8.68
CA ALA A 20 -20.25 -7.86 10.10
C ALA A 20 -19.17 -6.82 10.42
N VAL A 21 -17.93 -7.07 9.97
CA VAL A 21 -16.80 -6.14 10.19
C VAL A 21 -17.05 -4.79 9.50
N LEU A 22 -17.60 -4.77 8.29
CA LEU A 22 -17.97 -3.53 7.59
C LEU A 22 -19.05 -2.75 8.36
N ARG A 23 -20.08 -3.44 8.87
CA ARG A 23 -21.15 -2.82 9.66
C ARG A 23 -20.62 -2.18 10.95
N GLU A 24 -19.76 -2.89 11.68
CA GLU A 24 -19.14 -2.39 12.90
C GLU A 24 -18.27 -1.16 12.63
N ALA A 25 -17.37 -1.23 11.64
CA ALA A 25 -16.51 -0.11 11.27
C ALA A 25 -17.32 1.11 10.82
N ALA A 26 -18.37 0.91 10.04
CA ALA A 26 -19.24 1.99 9.58
C ALA A 26 -20.02 2.64 10.73
N ALA A 27 -20.49 1.87 11.72
CA ALA A 27 -21.20 2.39 12.89
C ALA A 27 -20.31 3.29 13.74
N GLU A 28 -19.00 3.02 13.79
CA GLU A 28 -18.04 3.81 14.57
C GLU A 28 -17.78 5.19 13.93
N VAL A 29 -17.72 5.25 12.59
CA VAL A 29 -17.36 6.51 11.89
C VAL A 29 -18.57 7.37 11.57
N ALA A 30 -19.75 6.82 11.37
CA ALA A 30 -20.96 7.55 10.97
C ALA A 30 -22.23 6.99 11.60
N ALA A 31 -22.82 7.74 12.52
CA ALA A 31 -24.13 7.43 13.10
C ALA A 31 -25.25 7.98 12.19
N GLY A 32 -25.59 7.30 11.10
CA GLY A 32 -26.74 7.73 10.26
C GLY A 32 -26.62 7.32 8.78
N PRO A 33 -27.62 7.65 7.96
CA PRO A 33 -27.75 7.19 6.57
C PRO A 33 -26.90 7.99 5.57
N ALA A 34 -25.62 8.22 5.90
CA ALA A 34 -24.70 8.89 4.99
C ALA A 34 -24.38 8.03 3.77
N PRO A 35 -24.25 8.61 2.57
CA PRO A 35 -23.78 7.90 1.39
C PRO A 35 -22.41 7.25 1.60
N VAL A 36 -22.17 6.11 0.98
CA VAL A 36 -20.96 5.32 1.10
C VAL A 36 -20.32 5.15 -0.27
N ALA A 37 -19.01 5.40 -0.34
CA ALA A 37 -18.20 5.05 -1.49
C ALA A 37 -17.26 3.88 -1.13
N ILE A 38 -17.16 2.93 -2.04
CA ILE A 38 -16.44 1.67 -1.86
C ILE A 38 -15.22 1.66 -2.79
N THR A 39 -14.08 1.25 -2.26
CA THR A 39 -12.94 0.76 -3.04
C THR A 39 -12.46 -0.54 -2.40
N MET A 40 -11.75 -1.38 -3.16
CA MET A 40 -11.37 -2.72 -2.70
C MET A 40 -9.96 -3.10 -3.16
N THR A 41 -9.37 -4.06 -2.45
CA THR A 41 -8.10 -4.73 -2.77
C THR A 41 -8.16 -6.22 -2.44
N ALA A 42 -9.29 -6.70 -1.90
CA ALA A 42 -9.43 -8.06 -1.41
C ALA A 42 -9.81 -9.07 -2.51
N GLU A 43 -10.21 -8.57 -3.68
CA GLU A 43 -10.73 -9.40 -4.79
C GLU A 43 -9.68 -10.30 -5.43
N LEU A 44 -8.37 -10.02 -5.22
CA LEU A 44 -7.26 -10.86 -5.68
C LEU A 44 -6.79 -11.88 -4.62
N SER A 45 -7.47 -11.95 -3.48
CA SER A 45 -7.13 -12.91 -2.42
C SER A 45 -7.31 -14.36 -2.90
N ASP A 46 -6.49 -15.27 -2.37
CA ASP A 46 -6.58 -16.72 -2.58
C ASP A 46 -7.94 -17.33 -2.17
N ALA A 47 -8.77 -16.56 -1.44
CA ALA A 47 -10.14 -16.93 -1.13
C ALA A 47 -11.05 -17.04 -2.37
N PHE A 48 -10.62 -16.47 -3.52
CA PHE A 48 -11.39 -16.39 -4.76
C PHE A 48 -10.61 -16.98 -5.94
N ARG A 49 -11.32 -17.61 -6.87
CA ARG A 49 -10.71 -18.16 -8.09
C ARG A 49 -10.46 -17.11 -9.16
N THR A 50 -11.23 -16.02 -9.13
CA THR A 50 -11.12 -14.92 -10.10
C THR A 50 -11.40 -13.59 -9.41
N LYS A 51 -10.83 -12.49 -9.95
CA LYS A 51 -11.15 -11.13 -9.49
C LYS A 51 -12.67 -10.85 -9.58
N ARG A 52 -13.35 -11.36 -10.61
CA ARG A 52 -14.82 -11.23 -10.75
C ARG A 52 -15.56 -11.82 -9.55
N GLU A 53 -15.18 -13.03 -9.11
CA GLU A 53 -15.76 -13.66 -7.92
C GLU A 53 -15.50 -12.81 -6.68
N GLY A 54 -14.26 -12.34 -6.50
CA GLY A 54 -13.89 -11.49 -5.37
C GLY A 54 -14.63 -10.15 -5.35
N VAL A 55 -14.72 -9.47 -6.49
CA VAL A 55 -15.52 -8.23 -6.62
C VAL A 55 -16.98 -8.47 -6.26
N SER A 56 -17.60 -9.52 -6.80
CA SER A 56 -19.00 -9.84 -6.49
C SER A 56 -19.18 -10.09 -4.99
N PHE A 57 -18.30 -10.86 -4.39
CA PHE A 57 -18.34 -11.16 -2.96
C PHE A 57 -18.21 -9.92 -2.08
N VAL A 58 -17.27 -9.03 -2.39
CA VAL A 58 -17.09 -7.78 -1.64
C VAL A 58 -18.32 -6.87 -1.78
N LEU A 59 -18.91 -6.78 -2.97
CA LEU A 59 -20.12 -5.99 -3.19
C LEU A 59 -21.32 -6.59 -2.47
N ASP A 60 -21.48 -7.93 -2.45
CA ASP A 60 -22.54 -8.60 -1.68
C ASP A 60 -22.42 -8.29 -0.18
N ALA A 61 -21.21 -8.39 0.37
CA ALA A 61 -20.94 -8.06 1.77
C ALA A 61 -21.21 -6.58 2.09
N ALA A 62 -20.90 -5.68 1.17
CA ALA A 62 -21.17 -4.25 1.33
C ALA A 62 -22.66 -3.94 1.29
N GLU A 63 -23.42 -4.55 0.37
CA GLU A 63 -24.87 -4.40 0.32
C GLU A 63 -25.56 -5.01 1.56
N GLU A 64 -25.10 -6.17 2.04
CA GLU A 64 -25.61 -6.77 3.28
C GLU A 64 -25.34 -5.89 4.51
N ALA A 65 -24.15 -5.28 4.57
CA ALA A 65 -23.75 -4.46 5.70
C ALA A 65 -24.38 -3.07 5.72
N LEU A 66 -24.54 -2.43 4.54
CA LEU A 66 -24.75 -1.00 4.37
C LEU A 66 -25.81 -0.66 3.31
N GLY A 67 -26.58 -1.64 2.84
CA GLY A 67 -27.54 -1.47 1.75
C GLY A 67 -28.74 -0.57 2.06
N ASP A 68 -28.90 -0.10 3.29
CA ASP A 68 -29.81 0.95 3.71
C ASP A 68 -29.32 2.37 3.33
N ARG A 69 -28.10 2.48 2.79
CA ARG A 69 -27.45 3.72 2.39
C ARG A 69 -27.22 3.78 0.88
N PRO A 70 -27.15 4.97 0.27
CA PRO A 70 -26.69 5.08 -1.12
C PRO A 70 -25.25 4.59 -1.26
N LEU A 71 -25.06 3.51 -2.04
CA LEU A 71 -23.76 2.91 -2.29
C LEU A 71 -23.24 3.30 -3.67
N SER A 72 -21.97 3.68 -3.76
CA SER A 72 -21.23 3.86 -5.01
C SER A 72 -19.85 3.19 -4.92
N VAL A 73 -19.30 2.81 -6.06
CA VAL A 73 -18.04 2.07 -6.18
C VAL A 73 -17.09 2.87 -7.04
N LEU A 74 -15.84 3.04 -6.57
CA LEU A 74 -14.79 3.73 -7.32
C LEU A 74 -14.29 2.81 -8.45
N THR A 75 -14.15 3.37 -9.65
CA THR A 75 -13.51 2.70 -10.78
C THR A 75 -12.04 3.09 -10.90
N THR A 76 -11.28 2.31 -11.65
CA THR A 76 -9.89 2.63 -12.02
C THR A 76 -9.77 3.86 -12.92
N ALA A 77 -10.87 4.31 -13.54
CA ALA A 77 -10.96 5.59 -14.25
C ALA A 77 -11.27 6.79 -13.34
N GLY A 78 -11.45 6.58 -12.02
CA GLY A 78 -11.75 7.66 -11.08
C GLY A 78 -13.23 8.06 -11.01
N GLU A 79 -14.13 7.26 -11.56
CA GLU A 79 -15.56 7.49 -11.52
C GLU A 79 -16.20 6.78 -10.33
N LEU A 80 -17.27 7.35 -9.77
CA LEU A 80 -18.15 6.66 -8.84
C LEU A 80 -19.37 6.14 -9.60
N VAL A 81 -19.52 4.82 -9.60
CA VAL A 81 -20.61 4.13 -10.31
C VAL A 81 -21.53 3.40 -9.32
N SER A 82 -22.75 3.06 -9.74
CA SER A 82 -23.66 2.24 -8.93
C SER A 82 -23.09 0.82 -8.73
N VAL A 83 -23.52 0.12 -7.67
CA VAL A 83 -23.16 -1.29 -7.44
C VAL A 83 -23.58 -2.17 -8.63
N ALA A 84 -24.74 -1.93 -9.22
CA ALA A 84 -25.19 -2.66 -10.41
C ALA A 84 -24.24 -2.48 -11.62
N ALA A 85 -23.77 -1.25 -11.87
CA ALA A 85 -22.80 -0.97 -12.93
C ALA A 85 -21.43 -1.63 -12.63
N ALA A 86 -20.98 -1.59 -11.38
CA ALA A 86 -19.74 -2.26 -10.94
C ALA A 86 -19.79 -3.78 -11.16
N ARG A 87 -20.92 -4.43 -10.86
CA ARG A 87 -21.14 -5.86 -11.14
C ARG A 87 -21.06 -6.19 -12.62
N GLY A 88 -21.55 -5.30 -13.49
CA GLY A 88 -21.47 -5.45 -14.95
C GLY A 88 -20.04 -5.37 -15.49
N ARG A 89 -19.17 -4.64 -14.81
CA ARG A 89 -17.78 -4.37 -15.23
C ARG A 89 -16.79 -4.55 -14.06
N PRO A 90 -16.66 -5.79 -13.52
CA PRO A 90 -15.86 -6.03 -12.31
C PRO A 90 -14.37 -5.67 -12.46
N GLY A 91 -13.82 -5.75 -13.67
CA GLY A 91 -12.44 -5.33 -13.94
C GLY A 91 -12.20 -3.83 -13.73
N ASP A 92 -13.24 -3.01 -13.92
CA ASP A 92 -13.11 -1.55 -13.79
C ASP A 92 -13.06 -1.09 -12.32
N VAL A 93 -13.46 -1.93 -11.36
CA VAL A 93 -13.53 -1.60 -9.94
C VAL A 93 -12.55 -2.40 -9.08
N ALA A 94 -11.94 -3.43 -9.67
CA ALA A 94 -10.91 -4.23 -8.99
C ALA A 94 -9.64 -3.40 -8.77
N ALA A 95 -9.06 -3.47 -7.57
CA ALA A 95 -7.83 -2.78 -7.19
C ALA A 95 -7.82 -1.27 -7.51
N ALA A 96 -8.96 -0.59 -7.33
CA ALA A 96 -9.08 0.85 -7.61
C ALA A 96 -8.68 1.75 -6.42
N ASN A 97 -8.17 1.19 -5.32
CA ASN A 97 -7.83 1.92 -4.10
C ASN A 97 -6.79 3.03 -4.32
N TRP A 98 -5.75 2.77 -5.11
CA TRP A 98 -4.70 3.74 -5.43
C TRP A 98 -5.24 4.99 -6.15
N VAL A 99 -6.33 4.85 -6.92
CA VAL A 99 -6.98 5.96 -7.64
C VAL A 99 -7.53 6.99 -6.67
N ALA A 100 -8.10 6.56 -5.54
CA ALA A 100 -8.62 7.49 -4.53
C ALA A 100 -7.51 8.40 -4.01
N THR A 101 -6.37 7.84 -3.63
CA THR A 101 -5.21 8.60 -3.16
C THR A 101 -4.66 9.50 -4.27
N ALA A 102 -4.54 9.00 -5.49
CA ALA A 102 -4.03 9.75 -6.63
C ALA A 102 -4.92 10.95 -7.01
N LEU A 103 -6.25 10.79 -6.99
CA LEU A 103 -7.20 11.89 -7.24
C LEU A 103 -7.12 12.95 -6.15
N ALA A 104 -6.96 12.54 -4.88
CA ALA A 104 -6.78 13.47 -3.78
C ALA A 104 -5.50 14.29 -3.95
N VAL A 105 -4.41 13.66 -4.35
CA VAL A 105 -3.14 14.33 -4.65
C VAL A 105 -3.28 15.26 -5.86
N ALA A 106 -3.96 14.84 -6.92
CA ALA A 106 -4.18 15.65 -8.12
C ALA A 106 -4.98 16.94 -7.82
N GLY A 107 -5.90 16.87 -6.86
CA GLY A 107 -6.64 18.05 -6.39
C GLY A 107 -5.79 19.04 -5.57
N ALA A 108 -4.67 18.60 -4.99
CA ALA A 108 -3.79 19.42 -4.18
C ALA A 108 -2.53 19.89 -4.92
N HIS A 109 -2.02 19.05 -5.82
CA HIS A 109 -0.76 19.26 -6.54
C HIS A 109 -0.98 19.05 -8.05
N PRO A 110 -0.88 20.10 -8.87
CA PRO A 110 -1.10 19.96 -10.32
C PRO A 110 -0.06 19.06 -10.99
N ASP A 111 1.18 19.06 -10.50
CA ASP A 111 2.25 18.19 -10.96
C ASP A 111 2.94 17.58 -9.74
N ALA A 112 2.93 16.26 -9.65
CA ALA A 112 3.54 15.52 -8.55
C ALA A 112 3.81 14.06 -8.94
N LEU A 113 4.71 13.41 -8.22
CA LEU A 113 4.87 11.96 -8.24
C LEU A 113 4.38 11.41 -6.91
N LEU A 114 3.19 10.79 -6.90
CA LEU A 114 2.71 10.05 -5.75
C LEU A 114 3.52 8.77 -5.60
N ILE A 115 4.06 8.52 -4.41
CA ILE A 115 4.65 7.24 -4.01
C ILE A 115 3.95 6.80 -2.72
N ASP A 116 3.01 5.89 -2.87
CA ASP A 116 2.24 5.29 -1.77
C ASP A 116 2.81 3.91 -1.44
N ILE A 117 3.48 3.79 -0.31
CA ILE A 117 4.10 2.54 0.13
C ILE A 117 3.29 1.96 1.28
N GLY A 118 2.49 0.96 0.96
CA GLY A 118 1.72 0.21 1.92
C GLY A 118 2.53 -0.90 2.60
N SER A 119 1.84 -1.80 3.28
CA SER A 119 2.46 -2.96 3.94
C SER A 119 3.05 -3.97 2.96
N THR A 120 2.49 -4.09 1.75
CA THR A 120 2.81 -5.16 0.78
C THR A 120 3.33 -4.63 -0.55
N THR A 121 2.80 -3.49 -1.01
CA THR A 121 3.03 -2.94 -2.35
C THR A 121 3.40 -1.47 -2.30
N THR A 122 3.96 -0.99 -3.39
CA THR A 122 4.25 0.42 -3.65
C THR A 122 3.51 0.83 -4.91
N ASP A 123 2.65 1.83 -4.79
CA ASP A 123 1.97 2.49 -5.90
C ASP A 123 2.74 3.75 -6.28
N ILE A 124 3.14 3.86 -7.53
CA ILE A 124 3.85 5.02 -8.09
C ILE A 124 2.98 5.63 -9.16
N VAL A 125 2.45 6.82 -8.91
CA VAL A 125 1.44 7.42 -9.78
C VAL A 125 1.86 8.84 -10.17
N PRO A 126 2.09 9.11 -11.46
CA PRO A 126 2.34 10.46 -11.92
C PRO A 126 1.03 11.25 -11.93
N VAL A 127 1.10 12.47 -11.44
CA VAL A 127 0.04 13.48 -11.55
C VAL A 127 0.58 14.60 -12.43
N ALA A 128 -0.12 14.91 -13.53
CA ALA A 128 0.27 15.94 -14.49
C ALA A 128 -0.94 16.83 -14.83
N ALA A 129 -0.75 18.14 -14.79
CA ALA A 129 -1.78 19.14 -15.05
C ALA A 129 -3.08 18.89 -14.24
N GLY A 130 -2.95 18.51 -12.97
CA GLY A 130 -4.08 18.23 -12.08
C GLY A 130 -4.85 16.94 -12.39
N ARG A 131 -4.25 16.02 -13.14
CA ARG A 131 -4.86 14.74 -13.53
C ARG A 131 -3.96 13.56 -13.21
N VAL A 132 -4.56 12.45 -12.86
CA VAL A 132 -3.87 11.17 -12.75
C VAL A 132 -3.40 10.75 -14.14
N ALA A 133 -2.09 10.57 -14.31
CA ALA A 133 -1.45 10.27 -15.59
C ALA A 133 -0.91 8.82 -15.64
N ALA A 134 -1.46 7.92 -14.83
CA ALA A 134 -1.15 6.50 -14.88
C ALA A 134 -1.57 5.88 -16.22
N THR A 135 -0.77 4.95 -16.73
CA THR A 135 -1.00 4.25 -17.99
C THR A 135 -1.60 2.86 -17.82
N GLY A 136 -1.31 2.22 -16.69
CA GLY A 136 -1.90 0.94 -16.33
C GLY A 136 -3.27 1.11 -15.67
N HIS A 137 -4.27 0.32 -16.13
CA HIS A 137 -5.64 0.38 -15.63
C HIS A 137 -5.97 -0.76 -14.65
N ASP A 138 -5.15 -1.79 -14.60
CA ASP A 138 -5.25 -2.92 -13.68
C ASP A 138 -3.87 -3.27 -13.11
N ASP A 139 -3.79 -4.20 -12.14
CA ASP A 139 -2.54 -4.56 -11.51
C ASP A 139 -1.49 -5.06 -12.51
N LEU A 140 -1.88 -5.89 -13.48
CA LEU A 140 -0.97 -6.41 -14.49
C LEU A 140 -0.41 -5.28 -15.36
N GLY A 141 -1.26 -4.41 -15.87
CA GLY A 141 -0.85 -3.24 -16.67
C GLY A 141 0.05 -2.31 -15.88
N ARG A 142 -0.25 -2.09 -14.59
CA ARG A 142 0.55 -1.25 -13.70
C ARG A 142 1.90 -1.88 -13.34
N LEU A 143 1.96 -3.21 -13.14
CA LEU A 143 3.23 -3.92 -12.98
C LEU A 143 4.10 -3.79 -14.24
N LEU A 144 3.52 -3.96 -15.43
CA LEU A 144 4.21 -3.80 -16.71
C LEU A 144 4.68 -2.35 -16.93
N ALA A 145 3.91 -1.35 -16.52
CA ALA A 145 4.27 0.06 -16.59
C ALA A 145 5.32 0.47 -15.54
N GLY A 146 5.46 -0.29 -14.46
CA GLY A 146 6.28 0.06 -13.28
C GLY A 146 5.55 0.99 -12.30
N GLU A 147 4.25 1.16 -12.47
CA GLU A 147 3.38 1.97 -11.59
C GLU A 147 2.95 1.22 -10.32
N LEU A 148 3.11 -0.10 -10.32
CA LEU A 148 2.97 -0.99 -9.17
C LEU A 148 4.27 -1.76 -8.99
N VAL A 149 4.87 -1.66 -7.80
CA VAL A 149 6.02 -2.47 -7.40
C VAL A 149 5.60 -3.38 -6.25
N TYR A 150 5.81 -4.69 -6.40
CA TYR A 150 5.35 -5.64 -5.38
C TYR A 150 6.35 -5.73 -4.23
N THR A 151 6.61 -4.59 -3.61
CA THR A 151 7.41 -4.44 -2.40
C THR A 151 6.79 -3.37 -1.51
N GLY A 152 6.72 -3.62 -0.21
CA GLY A 152 6.14 -2.72 0.78
C GLY A 152 6.92 -2.70 2.09
N ALA A 153 6.45 -1.90 3.03
CA ALA A 153 7.16 -1.64 4.27
C ALA A 153 7.23 -2.84 5.22
N LEU A 154 6.24 -3.76 5.16
CA LEU A 154 6.11 -4.78 6.21
C LEU A 154 6.24 -6.21 5.70
N ARG A 155 5.51 -6.60 4.64
CA ARG A 155 5.26 -8.01 4.32
C ARG A 155 6.04 -8.57 3.13
N THR A 156 7.00 -7.84 2.62
CA THR A 156 7.83 -8.33 1.51
C THR A 156 8.79 -9.40 2.00
N ASN A 157 8.73 -10.60 1.40
CA ASN A 157 9.72 -11.65 1.65
C ASN A 157 11.10 -11.17 1.22
N LEU A 158 12.09 -11.21 2.10
CA LEU A 158 13.44 -10.70 1.81
C LEU A 158 14.14 -11.49 0.69
N ALA A 159 13.81 -12.77 0.50
CA ALA A 159 14.32 -13.56 -0.62
C ALA A 159 13.85 -13.03 -1.99
N ALA A 160 12.78 -12.24 -2.04
CA ALA A 160 12.32 -11.58 -3.27
C ALA A 160 13.00 -10.22 -3.51
N ILE A 161 13.67 -9.64 -2.50
CA ILE A 161 14.38 -8.36 -2.63
C ILE A 161 15.74 -8.56 -3.31
N ALA A 162 16.51 -9.56 -2.88
CA ALA A 162 17.82 -9.84 -3.47
C ALA A 162 18.12 -11.33 -3.48
N PRO A 163 18.75 -11.87 -4.56
CA PRO A 163 19.13 -13.27 -4.64
C PRO A 163 20.39 -13.61 -3.85
N ARG A 164 21.12 -12.60 -3.37
CA ARG A 164 22.36 -12.73 -2.58
C ARG A 164 22.56 -11.50 -1.70
N VAL A 165 23.25 -11.69 -0.59
CA VAL A 165 23.59 -10.63 0.38
C VAL A 165 25.08 -10.65 0.73
N PRO A 166 25.66 -9.54 1.20
CA PRO A 166 27.06 -9.50 1.63
C PRO A 166 27.23 -10.22 2.98
N VAL A 167 28.20 -11.15 3.04
CA VAL A 167 28.60 -11.84 4.27
C VAL A 167 30.13 -11.99 4.27
N ARG A 168 30.81 -11.49 5.31
CA ARG A 168 32.27 -11.67 5.51
C ARG A 168 33.11 -11.27 4.29
N GLY A 169 32.75 -10.16 3.65
CA GLY A 169 33.46 -9.65 2.46
C GLY A 169 33.17 -10.40 1.16
N GLY A 170 32.30 -11.41 1.17
CA GLY A 170 31.83 -12.16 -0.01
C GLY A 170 30.35 -11.98 -0.26
N TRP A 171 29.84 -12.69 -1.26
CA TRP A 171 28.40 -12.76 -1.60
C TRP A 171 27.85 -14.14 -1.26
N CYS A 172 26.86 -14.17 -0.36
CA CYS A 172 26.16 -15.39 0.02
C CYS A 172 24.79 -15.45 -0.68
N PRO A 173 24.44 -16.55 -1.36
CA PRO A 173 23.08 -16.77 -1.87
C PRO A 173 22.05 -16.73 -0.73
N VAL A 174 20.88 -16.19 -1.01
CA VAL A 174 19.75 -16.16 -0.07
C VAL A 174 18.92 -17.43 -0.22
N ALA A 175 18.55 -18.06 0.89
CA ALA A 175 17.62 -19.17 0.92
C ALA A 175 16.24 -18.70 0.45
N SER A 176 15.63 -19.44 -0.51
CA SER A 176 14.32 -19.13 -1.07
C SER A 176 13.19 -19.59 -0.14
N GLU A 177 13.23 -19.15 1.12
CA GLU A 177 12.27 -19.49 2.17
C GLU A 177 11.68 -18.25 2.80
N TYR A 178 10.52 -18.39 3.46
CA TYR A 178 9.85 -17.30 4.15
C TYR A 178 10.41 -17.11 5.57
N PHE A 179 11.73 -16.86 5.67
CA PHE A 179 12.40 -16.70 6.97
C PHE A 179 12.28 -15.32 7.57
N ALA A 180 12.30 -14.28 6.74
CA ALA A 180 12.26 -12.89 7.18
C ALA A 180 11.55 -12.00 6.15
N ILE A 181 11.01 -10.87 6.62
CA ILE A 181 10.26 -9.90 5.82
C ILE A 181 10.82 -8.49 5.97
N SER A 182 10.38 -7.56 5.12
CA SER A 182 10.86 -6.17 5.11
C SER A 182 10.70 -5.48 6.48
N ALA A 183 9.65 -5.81 7.25
CA ALA A 183 9.48 -5.29 8.60
C ALA A 183 10.66 -5.65 9.53
N ASP A 184 11.25 -6.84 9.38
CA ASP A 184 12.42 -7.24 10.19
C ASP A 184 13.62 -6.36 9.91
N VAL A 185 13.87 -6.07 8.63
CA VAL A 185 14.93 -5.14 8.20
C VAL A 185 14.72 -3.75 8.79
N HIS A 186 13.51 -3.22 8.64
CA HIS A 186 13.22 -1.85 9.11
C HIS A 186 13.24 -1.74 10.63
N LEU A 187 12.84 -2.80 11.34
CA LEU A 187 12.91 -2.88 12.80
C LEU A 187 14.38 -2.89 13.26
N VAL A 188 15.24 -3.74 12.67
CA VAL A 188 16.67 -3.81 13.00
C VAL A 188 17.37 -2.48 12.74
N LEU A 189 17.03 -1.79 11.64
CA LEU A 189 17.60 -0.49 11.29
C LEU A 189 16.97 0.70 12.03
N GLY A 190 16.02 0.47 12.95
CA GLY A 190 15.34 1.52 13.71
C GLY A 190 14.45 2.44 12.86
N ARG A 191 14.05 2.00 11.66
CA ARG A 191 13.18 2.76 10.73
C ARG A 191 11.70 2.45 10.93
N LEU A 192 11.39 1.37 11.63
CA LEU A 192 10.05 0.94 12.03
C LEU A 192 10.02 0.77 13.54
N ALA A 193 9.06 1.38 14.21
CA ALA A 193 8.82 1.14 15.63
C ALA A 193 8.18 -0.26 15.84
N PRO A 194 8.46 -0.96 16.95
CA PRO A 194 7.87 -2.28 17.21
C PRO A 194 6.33 -2.31 17.12
N GLU A 195 5.68 -1.23 17.56
CA GLU A 195 4.22 -1.08 17.56
C GLU A 195 3.64 -0.95 16.14
N ALA A 196 4.46 -0.50 15.17
CA ALA A 196 4.08 -0.40 13.77
C ALA A 196 4.32 -1.70 12.97
N TYR A 197 4.91 -2.71 13.61
CA TYR A 197 5.02 -4.06 13.03
C TYR A 197 3.69 -4.82 13.29
N ASP A 198 2.65 -4.45 12.58
CA ASP A 198 1.27 -4.87 12.82
C ASP A 198 0.83 -6.12 12.01
N CYS A 199 1.79 -6.88 11.48
CA CYS A 199 1.53 -8.12 10.75
C CYS A 199 2.17 -9.34 11.45
N PRO A 200 1.69 -10.57 11.18
CA PRO A 200 2.32 -11.78 11.70
C PRO A 200 3.79 -11.88 11.30
N THR A 201 4.65 -12.23 12.25
CA THR A 201 6.05 -12.53 12.00
C THR A 201 6.19 -13.91 11.31
N PRO A 202 7.20 -14.14 10.47
CA PRO A 202 7.37 -15.40 9.76
C PRO A 202 7.45 -16.64 10.66
N ASP A 203 7.98 -16.50 11.86
CA ASP A 203 8.19 -17.61 12.80
C ASP A 203 7.22 -17.59 14.01
N GLY A 204 6.26 -16.67 14.05
CA GLY A 204 5.28 -16.52 15.13
C GLY A 204 5.84 -15.96 16.45
N ARG A 205 7.14 -15.63 16.51
CA ARG A 205 7.77 -15.02 17.69
C ARG A 205 7.56 -13.50 17.71
N PRO A 206 7.72 -12.84 18.87
CA PRO A 206 7.52 -11.38 18.97
C PRO A 206 8.32 -10.55 17.96
N ALA A 207 7.74 -9.41 17.56
CA ALA A 207 8.38 -8.41 16.71
C ALA A 207 9.38 -7.56 17.51
N THR A 208 10.53 -8.13 17.85
CA THR A 208 11.64 -7.45 18.54
C THR A 208 12.88 -7.45 17.67
N VAL A 209 13.79 -6.50 17.91
CA VAL A 209 15.07 -6.41 17.18
C VAL A 209 15.87 -7.71 17.29
N ALA A 210 15.93 -8.33 18.48
CA ALA A 210 16.63 -9.59 18.69
C ALA A 210 16.07 -10.72 17.81
N PHE A 211 14.76 -10.93 17.81
CA PHE A 211 14.13 -11.96 16.97
C PHE A 211 14.16 -11.61 15.48
N ALA A 212 14.13 -10.34 15.11
CA ALA A 212 14.30 -9.91 13.73
C ALA A 212 15.70 -10.24 13.19
N ARG A 213 16.76 -10.03 14.00
CA ARG A 213 18.14 -10.45 13.65
C ARG A 213 18.25 -11.96 13.47
N GLU A 214 17.62 -12.77 14.34
CA GLU A 214 17.60 -14.21 14.18
C GLU A 214 16.89 -14.65 12.87
N ARG A 215 15.79 -13.99 12.50
CA ARG A 215 15.10 -14.25 11.22
C ARG A 215 15.95 -13.87 10.02
N ILE A 216 16.64 -12.71 10.07
CA ILE A 216 17.54 -12.26 9.00
C ILE A 216 18.73 -13.21 8.84
N ALA A 217 19.33 -13.68 9.94
CA ALA A 217 20.46 -14.64 9.85
C ALA A 217 20.08 -15.92 9.11
N ARG A 218 18.82 -16.39 9.26
CA ARG A 218 18.34 -17.59 8.55
C ARG A 218 18.31 -17.46 7.03
N LEU A 219 18.29 -16.24 6.49
CA LEU A 219 18.35 -16.02 5.04
C LEU A 219 19.60 -16.62 4.41
N VAL A 220 20.68 -16.73 5.16
CA VAL A 220 21.94 -17.34 4.71
C VAL A 220 22.22 -18.67 5.41
N CYS A 221 21.16 -19.33 5.90
CA CYS A 221 21.23 -20.59 6.63
C CYS A 221 22.15 -20.54 7.86
N ALA A 222 22.27 -19.38 8.50
CA ALA A 222 23.04 -19.15 9.72
C ALA A 222 22.12 -18.82 10.90
N ASP A 223 22.71 -18.71 12.06
CA ASP A 223 22.07 -18.21 13.29
C ASP A 223 22.94 -17.13 13.96
N VAL A 224 22.48 -16.63 15.10
CA VAL A 224 23.16 -15.55 15.85
C VAL A 224 24.40 -16.00 16.64
N GLU A 225 24.71 -17.31 16.64
CA GLU A 225 26.01 -17.82 17.14
C GLU A 225 27.07 -17.80 16.02
N GLN A 226 26.65 -17.84 14.77
CA GLN A 226 27.51 -17.82 13.59
C GLN A 226 27.73 -16.43 13.02
N LEU A 227 26.72 -15.56 13.07
CA LEU A 227 26.78 -14.16 12.63
C LEU A 227 26.60 -13.23 13.82
N ASP A 228 27.51 -12.30 13.99
CA ASP A 228 27.37 -11.25 14.99
C ASP A 228 26.34 -10.18 14.56
N GLU A 229 25.98 -9.28 15.47
CA GLU A 229 24.99 -8.23 15.20
C GLU A 229 25.40 -7.31 14.05
N ALA A 230 26.68 -6.99 13.92
CA ALA A 230 27.18 -6.10 12.86
C ALA A 230 27.08 -6.75 11.48
N GLU A 231 27.32 -8.08 11.38
CA GLU A 231 27.17 -8.84 10.16
C GLU A 231 25.68 -8.90 9.73
N VAL A 232 24.76 -9.12 10.68
CA VAL A 232 23.31 -9.12 10.41
C VAL A 232 22.82 -7.73 10.03
N ASP A 233 23.28 -6.67 10.70
CA ASP A 233 22.94 -5.29 10.39
C ASP A 233 23.45 -4.85 9.00
N ALA A 234 24.61 -5.39 8.57
CA ALA A 234 25.11 -5.19 7.21
C ALA A 234 24.22 -5.85 6.16
N ILE A 235 23.70 -7.06 6.42
CA ILE A 235 22.70 -7.72 5.57
C ILE A 235 21.43 -6.89 5.50
N ALA A 236 20.92 -6.43 6.65
CA ALA A 236 19.72 -5.60 6.73
C ALA A 236 19.87 -4.29 5.94
N THR A 237 21.01 -3.62 6.09
CA THR A 237 21.33 -2.38 5.36
C THR A 237 21.35 -2.61 3.86
N PHE A 238 21.98 -3.68 3.40
CA PHE A 238 22.01 -4.02 1.98
C PHE A 238 20.61 -4.30 1.42
N LEU A 239 19.78 -5.06 2.14
CA LEU A 239 18.42 -5.39 1.71
C LEU A 239 17.52 -4.14 1.68
N HIS A 240 17.67 -3.24 2.66
CA HIS A 240 17.00 -1.95 2.64
C HIS A 240 17.39 -1.12 1.41
N ASP A 241 18.68 -1.00 1.13
CA ASP A 241 19.20 -0.26 -0.02
C ASP A 241 18.73 -0.86 -1.36
N GLU A 242 18.61 -2.19 -1.41
CA GLU A 242 18.11 -2.90 -2.59
C GLU A 242 16.61 -2.64 -2.81
N GLN A 243 15.83 -2.66 -1.73
CA GLN A 243 14.40 -2.32 -1.78
C GLN A 243 14.20 -0.87 -2.27
N VAL A 244 14.93 0.08 -1.70
CA VAL A 244 14.87 1.49 -2.15
C VAL A 244 15.28 1.62 -3.62
N ARG A 245 16.30 0.88 -4.07
CA ARG A 245 16.73 0.87 -5.48
C ARG A 245 15.67 0.33 -6.43
N GLN A 246 14.93 -0.71 -6.04
CA GLN A 246 13.81 -1.23 -6.83
C GLN A 246 12.72 -0.19 -7.02
N ILE A 247 12.33 0.50 -5.93
CA ILE A 247 11.32 1.55 -5.98
C ILE A 247 11.83 2.76 -6.77
N GLU A 248 13.08 3.17 -6.57
CA GLU A 248 13.71 4.25 -7.32
C GLU A 248 13.73 3.97 -8.83
N ALA A 249 14.11 2.77 -9.24
CA ALA A 249 14.15 2.38 -10.65
C ALA A 249 12.77 2.47 -11.30
N ALA A 250 11.73 2.02 -10.61
CA ALA A 250 10.35 2.16 -11.06
C ALA A 250 9.91 3.63 -11.10
N ALA A 251 10.23 4.42 -10.07
CA ALA A 251 9.90 5.83 -10.01
C ALA A 251 10.58 6.64 -11.13
N ARG A 252 11.85 6.35 -11.46
CA ARG A 252 12.54 6.95 -12.61
C ARG A 252 11.85 6.65 -13.93
N ARG A 253 11.32 5.45 -14.09
CA ARG A 253 10.58 5.05 -15.29
C ARG A 253 9.23 5.73 -15.36
N VAL A 254 8.49 5.79 -14.24
CA VAL A 254 7.11 6.31 -14.19
C VAL A 254 7.06 7.84 -14.24
N GLN A 255 8.05 8.54 -13.66
CA GLN A 255 8.05 10.01 -13.62
C GLN A 255 7.98 10.67 -15.01
N GLY A 256 8.41 9.97 -16.08
CA GLY A 256 8.23 10.34 -17.48
C GLY A 256 8.49 11.81 -17.76
N SER A 257 7.45 12.49 -18.26
CA SER A 257 7.46 13.91 -18.63
C SER A 257 7.11 14.88 -17.49
N LEU A 258 7.04 14.42 -16.24
CA LEU A 258 6.79 15.33 -15.12
C LEU A 258 7.88 16.41 -15.05
N PRO A 259 7.51 17.68 -14.76
CA PRO A 259 8.48 18.75 -14.60
C PRO A 259 9.58 18.39 -13.60
N PRO A 260 10.84 18.80 -13.79
CA PRO A 260 11.93 18.52 -12.84
C PRO A 260 11.65 18.98 -11.42
N GLY A 261 10.87 20.05 -11.23
CA GLY A 261 10.46 20.58 -9.93
C GLY A 261 9.21 19.93 -9.32
N ALA A 262 8.57 18.98 -10.00
CA ALA A 262 7.41 18.28 -9.45
C ALA A 262 7.82 17.53 -8.18
N PRO A 263 7.15 17.75 -7.01
CA PRO A 263 7.51 17.11 -5.77
C PRO A 263 7.09 15.64 -5.75
N VAL A 264 7.70 14.87 -4.85
CA VAL A 264 7.18 13.56 -4.43
C VAL A 264 6.16 13.77 -3.33
N VAL A 265 5.01 13.13 -3.45
CA VAL A 265 4.02 12.98 -2.38
C VAL A 265 4.20 11.60 -1.77
N ALA A 266 4.74 11.55 -0.55
CA ALA A 266 5.10 10.32 0.15
C ALA A 266 4.00 9.95 1.15
N VAL A 267 3.31 8.81 0.93
CA VAL A 267 2.21 8.34 1.80
C VAL A 267 2.35 6.85 2.15
N GLY A 268 1.49 6.36 3.01
CA GLY A 268 1.46 4.98 3.47
C GLY A 268 2.42 4.68 4.61
N SER A 269 2.37 3.45 5.12
CA SER A 269 3.22 2.98 6.23
C SER A 269 4.72 3.02 5.91
N GLY A 270 5.07 2.94 4.62
CA GLY A 270 6.43 3.05 4.10
C GLY A 270 6.82 4.44 3.61
N ALA A 271 6.16 5.51 4.04
CA ALA A 271 6.49 6.87 3.60
C ALA A 271 7.95 7.27 3.83
N PHE A 272 8.65 6.65 4.79
CA PHE A 272 10.07 6.85 5.02
C PHE A 272 10.91 6.35 3.83
N LEU A 273 10.56 5.23 3.20
CA LEU A 273 11.20 4.74 1.97
C LEU A 273 10.92 5.70 0.79
N ALA A 274 9.69 6.18 0.68
CA ALA A 274 9.33 7.13 -0.38
C ALA A 274 10.10 8.45 -0.28
N ARG A 275 10.37 8.95 0.95
CA ARG A 275 11.23 10.13 1.17
C ARG A 275 12.67 9.86 0.75
N GLU A 276 13.18 8.68 1.02
CA GLU A 276 14.53 8.30 0.58
C GLU A 276 14.62 8.20 -0.94
N VAL A 277 13.61 7.60 -1.59
CA VAL A 277 13.49 7.58 -3.05
C VAL A 277 13.46 9.01 -3.61
N ALA A 278 12.67 9.92 -3.01
CA ALA A 278 12.62 11.32 -3.43
C ALA A 278 14.01 11.98 -3.39
N ALA A 279 14.77 11.77 -2.33
CA ALA A 279 16.13 12.28 -2.20
C ALA A 279 17.05 11.73 -3.31
N ARG A 280 16.98 10.42 -3.61
CA ARG A 280 17.76 9.78 -4.70
C ARG A 280 17.34 10.26 -6.09
N LEU A 281 16.08 10.67 -6.27
CA LEU A 281 15.57 11.29 -7.49
C LEU A 281 15.96 12.78 -7.62
N GLY A 282 16.48 13.40 -6.57
CA GLY A 282 16.73 14.84 -6.51
C GLY A 282 15.45 15.67 -6.46
N ARG A 283 14.34 15.11 -5.95
CA ARG A 283 13.05 15.76 -5.83
C ARG A 283 12.75 16.15 -4.39
N THR A 284 12.06 17.26 -4.20
CA THR A 284 11.51 17.65 -2.89
C THR A 284 10.33 16.76 -2.52
N VAL A 285 10.09 16.61 -1.22
CA VAL A 285 8.86 15.99 -0.71
C VAL A 285 7.85 17.09 -0.44
N ALA A 286 6.62 16.93 -0.93
CA ALA A 286 5.56 17.88 -0.68
C ALA A 286 5.17 17.87 0.80
N GLU A 287 5.10 19.06 1.40
CA GLU A 287 4.51 19.25 2.72
C GLU A 287 3.00 19.55 2.57
N GLY A 288 2.18 18.99 3.47
CA GLY A 288 0.73 19.17 3.40
C GLY A 288 0.06 18.40 2.28
N LEU A 289 -0.15 17.14 2.52
CA LEU A 289 -0.48 16.14 1.50
C LEU A 289 -1.84 16.29 0.83
N VAL A 290 -2.79 16.98 1.49
CA VAL A 290 -4.16 17.08 1.01
C VAL A 290 -4.89 18.29 1.64
N PRO A 291 -5.91 18.84 0.95
CA PRO A 291 -6.64 20.03 1.38
C PRO A 291 -7.30 19.96 2.77
N TRP A 292 -7.43 18.77 3.36
CA TRP A 292 -8.06 18.55 4.67
C TRP A 292 -7.10 18.29 5.83
N GLY A 293 -5.79 18.48 5.64
CA GLY A 293 -4.81 18.51 6.74
C GLY A 293 -4.40 17.15 7.32
N ALA A 294 -4.65 16.05 6.60
CA ALA A 294 -4.15 14.75 7.02
C ALA A 294 -2.62 14.68 6.87
N THR A 295 -1.93 14.16 7.87
CA THR A 295 -0.49 13.86 7.78
C THR A 295 -0.26 12.60 6.92
N GLY A 296 0.90 12.51 6.27
CA GLY A 296 1.15 11.49 5.23
C GLY A 296 0.90 10.03 5.62
N GLY A 297 0.98 9.66 6.90
CA GLY A 297 0.68 8.31 7.38
C GLY A 297 -0.82 8.02 7.59
N GLU A 298 -1.65 9.05 7.68
CA GLU A 298 -3.09 8.92 7.98
C GLU A 298 -3.96 8.90 6.72
N LEU A 299 -3.40 9.21 5.55
CA LEU A 299 -4.11 9.20 4.29
C LEU A 299 -4.15 7.80 3.69
N GLY A 300 -5.09 7.00 4.12
CA GLY A 300 -5.42 5.76 3.42
C GLY A 300 -6.42 5.99 2.29
N PRO A 301 -6.55 5.05 1.33
CA PRO A 301 -7.50 5.14 0.22
C PRO A 301 -8.94 5.41 0.65
N ALA A 302 -9.38 4.85 1.79
CA ALA A 302 -10.71 5.08 2.33
C ALA A 302 -10.95 6.53 2.75
N ALA A 303 -9.96 7.16 3.39
CA ALA A 303 -10.05 8.57 3.79
C ALA A 303 -10.08 9.49 2.56
N ALA A 304 -9.23 9.23 1.57
CA ALA A 304 -9.21 9.95 0.30
C ALA A 304 -10.56 9.84 -0.42
N LEU A 305 -11.11 8.62 -0.50
CA LEU A 305 -12.40 8.36 -1.15
C LEU A 305 -13.56 9.06 -0.43
N ALA A 306 -13.57 9.05 0.90
CA ALA A 306 -14.60 9.76 1.68
C ALA A 306 -14.57 11.26 1.42
N ALA A 307 -13.39 11.86 1.31
CA ALA A 307 -13.24 13.26 0.99
C ALA A 307 -13.68 13.60 -0.45
N LEU A 308 -13.36 12.75 -1.42
CA LEU A 308 -13.83 12.88 -2.81
C LEU A 308 -15.36 12.79 -2.90
N LEU A 309 -15.98 11.85 -2.18
CA LEU A 309 -17.43 11.75 -2.11
C LEU A 309 -18.06 13.01 -1.51
N ALA A 310 -17.51 13.49 -0.40
CA ALA A 310 -17.99 14.72 0.26
C ALA A 310 -17.84 15.95 -0.62
N ALA A 311 -16.79 16.06 -1.44
CA ALA A 311 -16.62 17.16 -2.40
C ALA A 311 -17.69 17.11 -3.48
N ARG A 312 -17.95 15.96 -4.10
CA ARG A 312 -19.01 15.78 -5.11
C ARG A 312 -20.40 16.12 -4.61
N MET A 313 -20.69 15.83 -3.32
CA MET A 313 -21.99 16.17 -2.72
C MET A 313 -22.21 17.67 -2.51
N ARG A 314 -21.15 18.48 -2.57
CA ARG A 314 -21.21 19.93 -2.40
C ARG A 314 -21.30 20.68 -3.72
N GLU A 315 -21.02 20.02 -4.85
CA GLU A 315 -21.17 20.61 -6.17
C GLU A 315 -22.69 20.75 -6.46
N PRO A 316 -23.20 21.94 -6.74
CA PRO A 316 -24.59 22.11 -7.12
C PRO A 316 -24.85 21.40 -8.46
N CYS A 317 -25.95 20.67 -8.55
CA CYS A 317 -26.43 20.06 -9.81
C CYS A 317 -26.68 21.13 -10.89
#